data_4b4cd71494fdf4791c78236871e35920
#
_entry.id   4b4cd71494fdf4791c78236871e35920
#
_cell.length_a   1.000
_cell.length_b   1.000
_cell.length_c   1.000
_cell.angle_alpha   90.00
_cell.angle_beta   90.00
_cell.angle_gamma   90.00
#
_symmetry.space_group_name_H-M   'P 1'
#
loop_
_entity.id
_entity.type
_entity.pdbx_description
1 polymer ?
#
loop_
_entity_poly.entity_id
_entity_poly.type
_entity_poly.pdbx_seq_one_letter_code
_entity_poly.pdbx_strand_id
1 'polypeptide(L)'
;MTYTLEEFARDCKAALLKDPGPAGREEVRTYVSRACLDEDFRDKHLSDNDAPPRTILYEDPDLKFCICAHFYEGAKESSPHGHGGSWAIYGQAVGQTVMTDWQCVQPASDGKPGLVEKVRDYPLNPGDAHVYNEEDLHSPSRADTTRLIRIEGENLDHVTRVPYKKAKAA
;
A
#
# COMPACT_ATOMS: atom_id res chain seq x y z
N MET A 1 8.07 24.34 -4.86
CA MET A 1 6.77 24.22 -5.56
C MET A 1 6.05 23.03 -4.96
N THR A 2 4.84 23.24 -4.46
CA THR A 2 3.98 22.22 -3.86
C THR A 2 3.61 21.14 -4.87
N TYR A 3 3.71 19.88 -4.51
CA TYR A 3 3.28 18.76 -5.35
C TYR A 3 1.77 18.57 -5.19
N THR A 4 0.98 18.92 -6.19
CA THR A 4 -0.48 18.84 -6.10
C THR A 4 -0.99 17.41 -6.34
N LEU A 5 -2.22 17.10 -5.89
CA LEU A 5 -2.86 15.80 -6.15
C LEU A 5 -3.06 15.57 -7.65
N GLU A 6 -3.38 16.60 -8.39
CA GLU A 6 -3.57 16.58 -9.85
C GLU A 6 -2.26 16.27 -10.59
N GLU A 7 -1.14 16.87 -10.16
CA GLU A 7 0.19 16.57 -10.68
C GLU A 7 0.60 15.15 -10.36
N PHE A 8 0.39 14.70 -9.10
CA PHE A 8 0.68 13.35 -8.67
C PHE A 8 -0.11 12.30 -9.46
N ALA A 9 -1.41 12.50 -9.63
CA ALA A 9 -2.26 11.59 -10.42
C ALA A 9 -1.82 11.53 -11.90
N ARG A 10 -1.50 12.70 -12.50
CA ARG A 10 -0.99 12.77 -13.86
C ARG A 10 0.34 12.03 -14.03
N ASP A 11 1.28 12.21 -13.11
CA ASP A 11 2.60 11.58 -13.16
C ASP A 11 2.46 10.04 -12.99
N CYS A 12 1.61 9.57 -12.07
CA CYS A 12 1.28 8.15 -11.93
C CYS A 12 0.67 7.58 -13.21
N LYS A 13 -0.32 8.27 -13.79
CA LYS A 13 -0.96 7.85 -15.04
C LYS A 13 0.04 7.75 -16.19
N ALA A 14 0.91 8.74 -16.35
CA ALA A 14 1.93 8.74 -17.40
C ALA A 14 2.89 7.55 -17.27
N ALA A 15 3.37 7.24 -16.06
CA ALA A 15 4.22 6.07 -15.81
C ALA A 15 3.51 4.75 -16.14
N LEU A 16 2.26 4.58 -15.69
CA LEU A 16 1.48 3.36 -15.92
C LEU A 16 1.03 3.18 -17.38
N LEU A 17 0.83 4.25 -18.14
CA LEU A 17 0.58 4.18 -19.58
C LEU A 17 1.84 3.77 -20.36
N LYS A 18 3.01 4.21 -19.92
CA LYS A 18 4.30 3.84 -20.51
C LYS A 18 4.66 2.38 -20.20
N ASP A 19 4.44 1.93 -18.98
CA ASP A 19 4.67 0.56 -18.52
C ASP A 19 3.66 0.20 -17.41
N PRO A 20 2.64 -0.63 -17.67
CA PRO A 20 1.68 -1.05 -16.66
C PRO A 20 2.23 -2.13 -15.70
N GLY A 21 3.42 -2.65 -15.96
CA GLY A 21 4.07 -3.70 -15.20
C GLY A 21 4.91 -3.21 -14.01
N PRO A 22 5.75 -4.08 -13.45
CA PRO A 22 6.55 -3.77 -12.28
C PRO A 22 7.47 -2.55 -12.43
N ALA A 23 8.04 -2.31 -13.63
CA ALA A 23 8.93 -1.18 -13.84
C ALA A 23 8.21 0.17 -13.79
N GLY A 24 7.00 0.28 -14.38
CA GLY A 24 6.18 1.49 -14.25
C GLY A 24 5.70 1.72 -12.81
N ARG A 25 5.39 0.65 -12.07
CA ARG A 25 5.04 0.74 -10.64
C ARG A 25 6.22 1.23 -9.79
N GLU A 26 7.45 0.85 -10.12
CA GLU A 26 8.65 1.40 -9.48
C GLU A 26 8.83 2.90 -9.80
N GLU A 27 8.49 3.35 -10.99
CA GLU A 27 8.45 4.78 -11.33
C GLU A 27 7.38 5.49 -10.47
N VAL A 28 6.16 4.95 -10.37
CA VAL A 28 5.09 5.47 -9.50
C VAL A 28 5.52 5.52 -8.04
N ARG A 29 6.27 4.52 -7.53
CA ARG A 29 6.80 4.51 -6.17
C ARG A 29 7.63 5.76 -5.86
N THR A 30 8.38 6.29 -6.82
CA THR A 30 9.16 7.52 -6.63
C THR A 30 8.27 8.74 -6.43
N TYR A 31 7.14 8.81 -7.12
CA TYR A 31 6.15 9.88 -6.95
C TYR A 31 5.42 9.78 -5.61
N VAL A 32 5.14 8.55 -5.14
CA VAL A 32 4.60 8.30 -3.80
C VAL A 32 5.57 8.80 -2.73
N SER A 33 6.87 8.46 -2.82
CA SER A 33 7.91 8.98 -1.91
C SER A 33 7.95 10.50 -1.91
N ARG A 34 7.88 11.13 -3.09
CA ARG A 34 7.84 12.59 -3.22
C ARG A 34 6.63 13.20 -2.50
N ALA A 35 5.43 12.65 -2.71
CA ALA A 35 4.21 13.12 -2.05
C ALA A 35 4.26 12.94 -0.53
N CYS A 36 4.85 11.82 -0.05
CA CYS A 36 5.05 11.58 1.39
C CYS A 36 6.01 12.58 2.05
N LEU A 37 6.97 13.14 1.30
CA LEU A 37 7.93 14.12 1.80
C LEU A 37 7.47 15.57 1.62
N ASP A 38 6.51 15.84 0.74
CA ASP A 38 5.98 17.19 0.49
C ASP A 38 5.10 17.63 1.66
N GLU A 39 5.52 18.67 2.38
CA GLU A 39 4.83 19.16 3.57
C GLU A 39 3.44 19.70 3.26
N ASP A 40 3.33 20.51 2.22
CA ASP A 40 2.04 21.08 1.79
C ASP A 40 1.05 19.97 1.37
N PHE A 41 1.55 18.91 0.70
CA PHE A 41 0.72 17.75 0.33
C PHE A 41 0.21 17.02 1.57
N ARG A 42 1.08 16.77 2.56
CA ARG A 42 0.70 16.13 3.82
C ARG A 42 -0.31 16.95 4.59
N ASP A 43 -0.06 18.27 4.73
CA ASP A 43 -0.94 19.19 5.44
C ASP A 43 -2.34 19.24 4.82
N LYS A 44 -2.40 19.19 3.50
CA LYS A 44 -3.67 19.24 2.78
C LYS A 44 -4.45 17.92 2.81
N HIS A 45 -3.77 16.78 2.76
CA HIS A 45 -4.40 15.47 2.51
C HIS A 45 -4.28 14.46 3.65
N LEU A 46 -3.40 14.70 4.63
CA LEU A 46 -3.08 13.75 5.70
C LEU A 46 -3.16 14.36 7.11
N SER A 47 -3.65 15.59 7.28
CA SER A 47 -3.72 16.28 8.58
C SER A 47 -5.03 16.05 9.35
N ASP A 48 -6.10 15.65 8.67
CA ASP A 48 -7.41 15.45 9.30
C ASP A 48 -7.37 14.22 10.22
N ASN A 49 -7.44 14.44 11.54
CA ASN A 49 -7.42 13.38 12.53
C ASN A 49 -8.77 12.66 12.68
N ASP A 50 -9.85 13.24 12.16
CA ASP A 50 -11.20 12.66 12.17
C ASP A 50 -11.51 11.92 10.86
N ALA A 51 -10.55 11.87 9.93
CA ALA A 51 -10.71 11.16 8.66
C ALA A 51 -10.89 9.65 8.89
N PRO A 52 -11.72 8.99 8.06
CA PRO A 52 -11.85 7.53 8.13
C PRO A 52 -10.52 6.83 7.86
N PRO A 53 -10.32 5.59 8.33
CA PRO A 53 -9.06 4.85 8.17
C PRO A 53 -8.56 4.72 6.74
N ARG A 54 -9.42 4.88 5.75
CA ARG A 54 -9.12 4.92 4.32
C ARG A 54 -10.01 5.94 3.62
N THR A 55 -9.39 6.83 2.87
CA THR A 55 -10.09 7.83 2.03
C THR A 55 -9.51 7.77 0.63
N ILE A 56 -10.35 7.61 -0.40
CA ILE A 56 -9.94 7.74 -1.80
C ILE A 56 -9.83 9.24 -2.11
N LEU A 57 -8.61 9.70 -2.39
CA LEU A 57 -8.35 11.08 -2.80
C LEU A 57 -8.56 11.26 -4.31
N TYR A 58 -8.27 10.22 -5.10
CA TYR A 58 -8.40 10.21 -6.56
C TYR A 58 -8.60 8.78 -7.07
N GLU A 59 -9.45 8.62 -8.08
CA GLU A 59 -9.59 7.38 -8.87
C GLU A 59 -9.45 7.73 -10.36
N ASP A 60 -8.53 7.07 -11.07
CA ASP A 60 -8.33 7.32 -12.49
C ASP A 60 -9.47 6.73 -13.32
N PRO A 61 -10.13 7.54 -14.16
CA PRO A 61 -11.31 7.07 -14.92
C PRO A 61 -10.97 6.01 -15.99
N ASP A 62 -9.73 5.97 -16.48
CA ASP A 62 -9.30 5.07 -17.55
C ASP A 62 -8.59 3.83 -17.01
N LEU A 63 -7.55 4.03 -16.18
CA LEU A 63 -6.69 2.96 -15.65
C LEU A 63 -7.21 2.36 -14.34
N LYS A 64 -8.20 3.00 -13.70
CA LYS A 64 -8.86 2.56 -12.45
C LYS A 64 -7.98 2.51 -11.20
N PHE A 65 -6.72 2.95 -11.26
CA PHE A 65 -5.92 3.05 -10.04
C PHE A 65 -6.47 4.11 -9.10
N CYS A 66 -6.29 3.89 -7.81
CA CYS A 66 -6.71 4.81 -6.77
C CYS A 66 -5.50 5.39 -6.02
N ILE A 67 -5.57 6.69 -5.69
CA ILE A 67 -4.69 7.32 -4.70
C ILE A 67 -5.48 7.43 -3.41
N CYS A 68 -5.01 6.78 -2.34
CA CYS A 68 -5.69 6.72 -1.06
C CYS A 68 -4.84 7.32 0.05
N ALA A 69 -5.49 8.06 0.95
CA ALA A 69 -4.94 8.40 2.26
C ALA A 69 -5.35 7.35 3.29
N HIS A 70 -4.42 6.92 4.13
CA HIS A 70 -4.68 6.00 5.22
C HIS A 70 -4.31 6.64 6.56
N PHE A 71 -5.24 6.56 7.49
CA PHE A 71 -5.14 7.08 8.86
C PHE A 71 -5.28 5.92 9.83
N TYR A 72 -4.26 5.70 10.64
CA TYR A 72 -4.30 4.66 11.65
C TYR A 72 -3.86 5.21 12.98
N GLU A 73 -4.70 5.07 13.99
CA GLU A 73 -4.41 5.46 15.35
C GLU A 73 -3.89 4.28 16.16
N GLY A 74 -2.82 4.53 16.91
CA GLY A 74 -2.25 3.59 17.86
C GLY A 74 -1.65 2.32 17.24
N ALA A 75 -1.29 1.41 18.12
CA ALA A 75 -0.67 0.14 17.74
C ALA A 75 -1.66 -0.79 17.02
N LYS A 76 -1.20 -1.42 15.94
CA LYS A 76 -1.98 -2.41 15.18
C LYS A 76 -1.07 -3.36 14.42
N GLU A 77 -1.42 -4.64 14.42
CA GLU A 77 -0.83 -5.67 13.57
C GLU A 77 -1.90 -6.23 12.62
N SER A 78 -1.54 -6.46 11.38
CA SER A 78 -2.40 -7.09 10.39
C SER A 78 -1.94 -8.50 10.07
N SER A 79 -2.87 -9.39 9.74
CA SER A 79 -2.55 -10.74 9.26
C SER A 79 -1.90 -10.70 7.88
N PRO A 80 -1.14 -11.75 7.49
CA PRO A 80 -0.62 -11.92 6.15
C PRO A 80 -1.72 -11.82 5.10
N HIS A 81 -1.51 -11.03 4.05
CA HIS A 81 -2.48 -10.86 2.96
C HIS A 81 -1.80 -10.44 1.66
N GLY A 82 -2.50 -10.62 0.55
CA GLY A 82 -2.20 -10.04 -0.75
C GLY A 82 -3.34 -9.14 -1.21
N HIS A 83 -3.31 -8.72 -2.47
CA HIS A 83 -4.27 -7.78 -3.05
C HIS A 83 -5.24 -8.42 -4.05
N GLY A 84 -5.40 -9.76 -4.00
CA GLY A 84 -6.42 -10.47 -4.77
C GLY A 84 -6.26 -10.39 -6.29
N GLY A 85 -5.02 -10.41 -6.79
CA GLY A 85 -4.71 -10.26 -8.22
C GLY A 85 -4.44 -8.82 -8.66
N SER A 86 -4.56 -7.85 -7.75
CA SER A 86 -4.15 -6.47 -7.95
C SER A 86 -2.80 -6.19 -7.27
N TRP A 87 -2.28 -4.98 -7.46
CA TRP A 87 -1.05 -4.50 -6.85
C TRP A 87 -1.30 -3.28 -5.96
N ALA A 88 -0.37 -2.97 -5.09
CA ALA A 88 -0.41 -1.73 -4.32
C ALA A 88 0.99 -1.18 -4.04
N ILE A 89 1.06 0.14 -3.81
CA ILE A 89 2.27 0.83 -3.36
C ILE A 89 1.96 1.50 -2.04
N TYR A 90 2.77 1.22 -1.03
CA TYR A 90 2.65 1.81 0.30
C TYR A 90 3.72 2.87 0.48
N GLY A 91 3.33 4.11 0.75
CA GLY A 91 4.21 5.21 1.09
C GLY A 91 3.97 5.68 2.51
N GLN A 92 5.02 5.75 3.31
CA GLN A 92 4.97 6.21 4.69
C GLN A 92 5.14 7.72 4.73
N ALA A 93 4.17 8.44 5.28
CA ALA A 93 4.21 9.90 5.41
C ALA A 93 4.50 10.34 6.85
N VAL A 94 3.89 9.69 7.85
CA VAL A 94 4.05 10.00 9.27
C VAL A 94 4.14 8.72 10.08
N GLY A 95 5.03 8.68 11.06
CA GLY A 95 5.28 7.50 11.88
C GLY A 95 6.06 6.42 11.16
N GLN A 96 6.05 5.20 11.70
CA GLN A 96 6.77 4.05 11.14
C GLN A 96 5.85 2.83 11.05
N THR A 97 5.94 2.11 9.94
CA THR A 97 5.31 0.79 9.78
C THR A 97 6.40 -0.25 9.55
N VAL A 98 6.42 -1.33 10.32
CA VAL A 98 7.23 -2.50 10.03
C VAL A 98 6.44 -3.40 9.09
N MET A 99 6.99 -3.65 7.91
CA MET A 99 6.42 -4.56 6.93
C MET A 99 7.07 -5.93 7.06
N THR A 100 6.27 -6.98 7.00
CA THR A 100 6.74 -8.36 6.92
C THR A 100 6.38 -8.92 5.55
N ASP A 101 7.36 -9.43 4.82
CA ASP A 101 7.13 -10.21 3.59
C ASP A 101 6.93 -11.68 3.95
N TRP A 102 5.97 -12.31 3.27
CA TRP A 102 5.60 -13.70 3.47
C TRP A 102 5.74 -14.50 2.19
N GLN A 103 6.13 -15.76 2.30
CA GLN A 103 6.13 -16.73 1.22
C GLN A 103 5.00 -17.73 1.41
N CYS A 104 4.20 -17.97 0.37
CA CYS A 104 3.20 -19.03 0.38
C CYS A 104 3.88 -20.39 0.29
N VAL A 105 3.69 -21.22 1.31
CA VAL A 105 4.21 -22.60 1.35
C VAL A 105 3.13 -23.63 1.07
N GLN A 106 1.86 -23.25 1.22
CA GLN A 106 0.71 -24.07 0.85
C GLN A 106 -0.41 -23.17 0.33
N PRO A 107 -0.84 -23.31 -0.93
CA PRO A 107 -1.97 -22.54 -1.47
C PRO A 107 -3.27 -22.80 -0.69
N ALA A 108 -4.16 -21.81 -0.70
CA ALA A 108 -5.52 -21.99 -0.20
C ALA A 108 -6.29 -23.00 -1.08
N SER A 109 -7.03 -23.91 -0.45
CA SER A 109 -7.84 -24.90 -1.15
C SER A 109 -9.00 -25.37 -0.29
N ASP A 110 -10.09 -25.81 -0.91
CA ASP A 110 -11.24 -26.45 -0.25
C ASP A 110 -11.78 -25.68 0.96
N GLY A 111 -11.85 -24.33 0.84
CA GLY A 111 -12.30 -23.46 1.94
C GLY A 111 -11.30 -23.28 3.08
N LYS A 112 -10.07 -23.85 2.97
CA LYS A 112 -8.99 -23.66 3.93
C LYS A 112 -8.08 -22.52 3.50
N PRO A 113 -7.60 -21.69 4.46
CA PRO A 113 -6.65 -20.63 4.16
C PRO A 113 -5.30 -21.20 3.70
N GLY A 114 -4.61 -20.46 2.83
CA GLY A 114 -3.22 -20.74 2.49
C GLY A 114 -2.30 -20.60 3.71
N LEU A 115 -1.17 -21.30 3.69
CA LEU A 115 -0.15 -21.22 4.74
C LEU A 115 1.04 -20.42 4.22
N VAL A 116 1.56 -19.54 5.08
CA VAL A 116 2.70 -18.68 4.76
C VAL A 116 3.78 -18.78 5.82
N GLU A 117 5.03 -18.63 5.39
CA GLU A 117 6.21 -18.48 6.22
C GLU A 117 6.81 -17.10 6.07
N LYS A 118 7.39 -16.60 7.14
CA LYS A 118 8.04 -15.28 7.16
C LYS A 118 9.34 -15.32 6.36
N VAL A 119 9.51 -14.32 5.49
CA VAL A 119 10.75 -14.11 4.72
C VAL A 119 11.64 -13.10 5.41
N ARG A 120 11.12 -11.89 5.67
CA ARG A 120 11.87 -10.79 6.30
C ARG A 120 10.93 -9.72 6.86
N ASP A 121 11.49 -8.89 7.75
CA ASP A 121 10.89 -7.63 8.19
C ASP A 121 11.75 -6.46 7.72
N TYR A 122 11.11 -5.32 7.48
CA TYR A 122 11.79 -4.06 7.22
C TYR A 122 10.90 -2.87 7.60
N PRO A 123 11.50 -1.77 8.10
CA PRO A 123 10.74 -0.57 8.41
C PRO A 123 10.44 0.25 7.14
N LEU A 124 9.27 0.88 7.11
CA LEU A 124 8.97 2.02 6.27
C LEU A 124 8.98 3.26 7.15
N ASN A 125 9.92 4.16 6.93
CA ASN A 125 10.03 5.45 7.58
C ASN A 125 9.44 6.56 6.70
N PRO A 126 9.19 7.76 7.23
CA PRO A 126 8.69 8.88 6.42
C PRO A 126 9.55 9.10 5.16
N GLY A 127 8.89 9.08 4.00
CA GLY A 127 9.54 9.15 2.68
C GLY A 127 9.82 7.81 2.03
N ASP A 128 9.81 6.69 2.77
CA ASP A 128 9.94 5.36 2.18
C ASP A 128 8.64 4.94 1.47
N ALA A 129 8.80 4.26 0.34
CA ALA A 129 7.69 3.61 -0.36
C ALA A 129 8.12 2.25 -0.92
N HIS A 130 7.17 1.30 -0.96
CA HIS A 130 7.40 -0.06 -1.42
C HIS A 130 6.28 -0.53 -2.35
N VAL A 131 6.65 -1.25 -3.43
CA VAL A 131 5.72 -1.87 -4.37
C VAL A 131 5.42 -3.30 -3.95
N TYR A 132 4.14 -3.65 -3.88
CA TYR A 132 3.64 -5.01 -3.73
C TYR A 132 2.91 -5.39 -5.01
N ASN A 133 3.51 -6.25 -5.79
CA ASN A 133 2.92 -6.78 -7.01
C ASN A 133 1.80 -7.79 -6.71
N GLU A 134 1.18 -8.36 -7.73
CA GLU A 134 -0.05 -9.16 -7.62
C GLU A 134 0.06 -10.34 -6.65
N GLU A 135 1.19 -11.04 -6.65
CA GLU A 135 1.42 -12.25 -5.83
C GLU A 135 2.17 -11.99 -4.52
N ASP A 136 2.53 -10.72 -4.27
CA ASP A 136 3.31 -10.36 -3.08
C ASP A 136 2.43 -10.41 -1.82
N LEU A 137 2.84 -11.26 -0.87
CA LEU A 137 2.19 -11.40 0.42
C LEU A 137 2.96 -10.63 1.49
N HIS A 138 2.24 -9.80 2.23
CA HIS A 138 2.83 -8.97 3.27
C HIS A 138 1.87 -8.76 4.44
N SER A 139 2.40 -8.21 5.52
CA SER A 139 1.60 -7.71 6.64
C SER A 139 2.25 -6.49 7.29
N PRO A 140 1.51 -5.39 7.50
CA PRO A 140 1.97 -4.25 8.26
C PRO A 140 1.79 -4.45 9.76
N SER A 141 2.75 -3.96 10.54
CA SER A 141 2.68 -3.80 11.99
C SER A 141 3.15 -2.41 12.37
N ARG A 142 2.45 -1.76 13.26
CA ARG A 142 2.78 -0.43 13.76
C ARG A 142 2.62 -0.36 15.28
N ALA A 143 3.51 0.36 15.92
CA ALA A 143 3.48 0.55 17.38
C ALA A 143 2.70 1.80 17.79
N ASP A 144 2.49 2.74 16.86
CA ASP A 144 1.87 4.04 17.13
C ASP A 144 1.10 4.55 15.90
N THR A 145 0.54 5.74 16.01
CA THR A 145 -0.19 6.44 14.95
C THR A 145 0.64 6.62 13.69
N THR A 146 0.05 6.30 12.54
CA THR A 146 0.70 6.43 11.21
C THR A 146 -0.23 7.08 10.18
N ARG A 147 0.40 7.76 9.21
CA ARG A 147 -0.26 8.31 8.03
C ARG A 147 0.46 7.78 6.79
N LEU A 148 -0.29 7.26 5.85
CA LEU A 148 0.25 6.67 4.62
C LEU A 148 -0.48 7.22 3.40
N ILE A 149 0.26 7.27 2.29
CA ILE A 149 -0.30 7.35 0.94
C ILE A 149 -0.24 5.94 0.36
N ARG A 150 -1.33 5.45 -0.19
CA ARG A 150 -1.36 4.16 -0.88
C ARG A 150 -1.90 4.31 -2.29
N ILE A 151 -1.17 3.79 -3.27
CA ILE A 151 -1.71 3.56 -4.60
C ILE A 151 -2.25 2.14 -4.65
N GLU A 152 -3.44 1.97 -5.17
CA GLU A 152 -4.08 0.68 -5.43
C GLU A 152 -4.28 0.54 -6.94
N GLY A 153 -3.94 -0.62 -7.50
CA GLY A 153 -4.09 -0.87 -8.94
C GLY A 153 -5.55 -0.80 -9.42
N GLU A 154 -6.46 -1.06 -8.49
CA GLU A 154 -7.90 -0.85 -8.59
C GLU A 154 -8.46 -0.60 -7.18
N ASN A 155 -9.72 -0.19 -7.07
CA ASN A 155 -10.34 -0.02 -5.75
C ASN A 155 -10.43 -1.37 -5.02
N LEU A 156 -9.54 -1.57 -4.03
CA LEU A 156 -9.41 -2.83 -3.30
C LEU A 156 -10.60 -3.17 -2.38
N ASP A 157 -11.55 -2.26 -2.18
CA ASP A 157 -12.81 -2.59 -1.48
C ASP A 157 -13.69 -3.55 -2.29
N HIS A 158 -13.48 -3.62 -3.60
CA HIS A 158 -14.23 -4.50 -4.50
C HIS A 158 -13.51 -5.82 -4.80
N VAL A 159 -12.31 -6.02 -4.25
CA VAL A 159 -11.46 -7.19 -4.55
C VAL A 159 -11.63 -8.27 -3.48
N THR A 160 -11.89 -9.49 -3.93
CA THR A 160 -11.91 -10.67 -3.06
C THR A 160 -10.49 -11.12 -2.77
N ARG A 161 -10.13 -11.23 -1.49
CA ARG A 161 -8.80 -11.65 -1.06
C ARG A 161 -8.78 -13.11 -0.66
N VAL A 162 -7.69 -13.79 -1.00
CA VAL A 162 -7.42 -15.15 -0.52
C VAL A 162 -7.01 -15.07 0.96
N PRO A 163 -7.62 -15.87 1.86
CA PRO A 163 -7.22 -15.88 3.27
C PRO A 163 -5.91 -16.65 3.46
N TYR A 164 -5.03 -16.13 4.32
CA TYR A 164 -3.76 -16.75 4.69
C TYR A 164 -3.58 -16.86 6.20
N LYS A 165 -2.83 -17.87 6.65
CA LYS A 165 -2.40 -18.08 8.04
C LYS A 165 -0.92 -18.38 8.10
N LYS A 166 -0.29 -17.96 9.19
CA LYS A 166 1.10 -18.33 9.48
C LYS A 166 1.18 -19.86 9.64
N ALA A 167 2.14 -20.50 8.96
CA ALA A 167 2.45 -21.91 9.21
C ALA A 167 2.89 -22.08 10.68
N LYS A 168 2.55 -23.22 11.28
CA LYS A 168 3.06 -23.53 12.63
C LYS A 168 4.58 -23.77 12.51
N ALA A 169 5.34 -23.18 13.44
CA ALA A 169 6.74 -23.56 13.59
C ALA A 169 6.83 -25.07 13.81
N ALA A 170 7.72 -25.75 13.07
CA ALA A 170 8.00 -27.15 13.22
C ALA A 170 8.67 -27.44 14.57
#